data_ded2949b5e2a6f853f07a1023b168c8a
#
_entry.id   ded2949b5e2a6f853f07a1023b168c8a
#
_cell.length_a   1.000
_cell.length_b   1.000
_cell.length_c   1.000
_cell.angle_alpha   90.00
_cell.angle_beta   90.00
_cell.angle_gamma   90.00
#
_symmetry.space_group_name_H-M   'P 1'
#
loop_
_entity.id
_entity.type
_entity.pdbx_description
1 polymer ?
#
loop_
_entity_poly.entity_id
_entity_poly.type
_entity_poly.pdbx_seq_one_letter_code
_entity_poly.pdbx_strand_id
1 'polypeptide(L)'
;ATQMREQGDNNVDDANVKAWGYTQTEKSLVQQAQNLMIQYWNAQENLKSVQNQVSKAEKDYETANLKLSSGSATQTDVLDAKETLLKAQASITTAESNIASTKESLCQMLGWKYGASVEICALPDPQEQMSASINLEEDIAKAQESNYQLKILARQVNNAMTSTLKEQYQTTLTSGKEAVKSNVQSAYQNLKLSEAQYEQAKRSLELEEKTKQTNDRKLAAGLISQNAYQSATYSYESASVAKETAAMSLLQAQFAY
;
A
#
# COMPACT_ATOMS: atom_id res chain seq x y z
N ALA A 1 -53.61 -0.85 -19.33
CA ALA A 1 -52.55 0.02 -19.90
C ALA A 1 -51.60 0.52 -18.80
N THR A 2 -52.11 1.01 -17.65
CA THR A 2 -51.28 1.55 -16.54
C THR A 2 -50.38 0.47 -15.92
N GLN A 3 -50.94 -0.71 -15.59
CA GLN A 3 -50.16 -1.83 -15.04
C GLN A 3 -49.08 -2.38 -15.99
N MET A 4 -49.33 -2.41 -17.30
CA MET A 4 -48.33 -2.82 -18.29
C MET A 4 -47.22 -1.79 -18.44
N ARG A 5 -47.50 -0.52 -18.26
CA ARG A 5 -46.54 0.57 -18.30
C ARG A 5 -45.64 0.54 -17.04
N GLU A 6 -46.24 0.33 -15.86
CA GLU A 6 -45.55 0.15 -14.60
C GLU A 6 -44.62 -1.09 -14.60
N GLN A 7 -45.07 -2.21 -15.18
CA GLN A 7 -44.23 -3.41 -15.36
C GLN A 7 -43.10 -3.18 -16.37
N GLY A 8 -43.34 -2.40 -17.43
CA GLY A 8 -42.31 -2.02 -18.39
C GLY A 8 -41.24 -1.13 -17.77
N ASP A 9 -41.65 -0.12 -17.01
CA ASP A 9 -40.76 0.81 -16.33
C ASP A 9 -39.94 0.08 -15.24
N ASN A 10 -40.52 -0.82 -14.46
CA ASN A 10 -39.86 -1.65 -13.47
C ASN A 10 -38.80 -2.59 -14.11
N ASN A 11 -39.09 -3.20 -15.26
CA ASN A 11 -38.14 -4.07 -15.96
C ASN A 11 -36.91 -3.31 -16.49
N VAL A 12 -37.09 -2.09 -16.98
CA VAL A 12 -36.00 -1.22 -17.42
C VAL A 12 -35.13 -0.78 -16.21
N ASP A 13 -35.80 -0.45 -15.12
CA ASP A 13 -35.07 -0.08 -13.87
C ASP A 13 -34.30 -1.24 -13.30
N ASP A 14 -34.83 -2.45 -13.28
CA ASP A 14 -34.13 -3.66 -12.86
C ASP A 14 -32.91 -3.97 -13.74
N ALA A 15 -33.00 -3.76 -15.05
CA ALA A 15 -31.90 -3.95 -15.98
C ALA A 15 -30.76 -2.94 -15.71
N ASN A 16 -31.09 -1.67 -15.48
CA ASN A 16 -30.11 -0.64 -15.13
C ASN A 16 -29.44 -0.91 -13.78
N VAL A 17 -30.20 -1.31 -12.77
CA VAL A 17 -29.67 -1.66 -11.43
C VAL A 17 -28.69 -2.84 -11.53
N LYS A 18 -29.04 -3.86 -12.32
CA LYS A 18 -28.14 -5.00 -12.58
C LYS A 18 -26.87 -4.56 -13.31
N ALA A 19 -26.98 -3.72 -14.34
CA ALA A 19 -25.83 -3.20 -15.09
C ALA A 19 -24.89 -2.40 -14.17
N TRP A 20 -25.41 -1.55 -13.31
CA TRP A 20 -24.62 -0.81 -12.32
C TRP A 20 -23.95 -1.73 -11.29
N GLY A 21 -24.62 -2.80 -10.85
CA GLY A 21 -24.07 -3.82 -9.99
C GLY A 21 -22.86 -4.53 -10.62
N TYR A 22 -22.94 -4.90 -11.89
CA TYR A 22 -21.82 -5.49 -12.63
C TYR A 22 -20.62 -4.53 -12.74
N THR A 23 -20.89 -3.26 -13.10
CA THR A 23 -19.81 -2.25 -13.20
C THR A 23 -19.16 -1.98 -11.84
N GLN A 24 -19.93 -1.98 -10.76
CA GLN A 24 -19.39 -1.85 -9.41
C GLN A 24 -18.50 -3.03 -9.03
N THR A 25 -18.93 -4.26 -9.37
CA THR A 25 -18.15 -5.47 -9.13
C THR A 25 -16.84 -5.46 -9.93
N GLU A 26 -16.89 -5.06 -11.21
CA GLU A 26 -15.71 -4.92 -12.06
C GLU A 26 -14.70 -3.93 -11.46
N LYS A 27 -15.14 -2.73 -11.07
CA LYS A 27 -14.28 -1.74 -10.42
C LYS A 27 -13.67 -2.25 -9.12
N SER A 28 -14.45 -2.98 -8.31
CA SER A 28 -13.96 -3.59 -7.07
C SER A 28 -12.88 -4.65 -7.35
N LEU A 29 -13.03 -5.45 -8.38
CA LEU A 29 -12.01 -6.45 -8.79
C LEU A 29 -10.72 -5.76 -9.26
N VAL A 30 -10.82 -4.70 -10.06
CA VAL A 30 -9.65 -3.92 -10.48
C VAL A 30 -8.92 -3.34 -9.27
N GLN A 31 -9.65 -2.74 -8.32
CA GLN A 31 -9.05 -2.20 -7.10
C GLN A 31 -8.39 -3.29 -6.24
N GLN A 32 -9.01 -4.46 -6.12
CA GLN A 32 -8.41 -5.59 -5.42
C GLN A 32 -7.13 -6.07 -6.11
N ALA A 33 -7.08 -6.12 -7.45
CA ALA A 33 -5.89 -6.45 -8.21
C ALA A 33 -4.75 -5.45 -7.95
N GLN A 34 -5.05 -4.17 -8.04
CA GLN A 34 -4.09 -3.10 -7.76
C GLN A 34 -3.53 -3.21 -6.34
N ASN A 35 -4.39 -3.44 -5.35
CA ASN A 35 -3.97 -3.63 -3.96
C ASN A 35 -3.06 -4.86 -3.78
N LEU A 36 -3.38 -5.98 -4.42
CA LEU A 36 -2.55 -7.19 -4.37
C LEU A 36 -1.19 -6.98 -5.06
N MET A 37 -1.15 -6.24 -6.17
CA MET A 37 0.12 -5.87 -6.81
C MET A 37 0.98 -5.00 -5.88
N ILE A 38 0.40 -4.00 -5.23
CA ILE A 38 1.12 -3.16 -4.26
C ILE A 38 1.62 -4.01 -3.07
N GLN A 39 0.78 -4.91 -2.55
CA GLN A 39 1.18 -5.83 -1.46
C GLN A 39 2.34 -6.74 -1.87
N TYR A 40 2.33 -7.26 -3.10
CA TYR A 40 3.43 -8.07 -3.63
C TYR A 40 4.75 -7.30 -3.64
N TRP A 41 4.75 -6.08 -4.16
CA TRP A 41 5.96 -5.24 -4.20
C TRP A 41 6.40 -4.76 -2.81
N ASN A 42 5.46 -4.46 -1.92
CA ASN A 42 5.77 -4.20 -0.50
C ASN A 42 6.42 -5.42 0.18
N ALA A 43 5.96 -6.64 -0.12
CA ALA A 43 6.58 -7.85 0.38
C ALA A 43 8.01 -8.04 -0.17
N GLN A 44 8.28 -7.66 -1.42
CA GLN A 44 9.62 -7.67 -2.01
C GLN A 44 10.56 -6.66 -1.31
N GLU A 45 10.09 -5.44 -1.05
CA GLU A 45 10.89 -4.45 -0.31
C GLU A 45 11.12 -4.88 1.15
N ASN A 46 10.13 -5.52 1.78
CA ASN A 46 10.32 -6.12 3.10
C ASN A 46 11.40 -7.21 3.10
N LEU A 47 11.47 -8.05 2.08
CA LEU A 47 12.54 -9.05 1.95
C LEU A 47 13.91 -8.37 1.89
N LYS A 48 14.09 -7.29 1.13
CA LYS A 48 15.34 -6.51 1.10
C LYS A 48 15.70 -5.96 2.49
N SER A 49 14.71 -5.42 3.21
CA SER A 49 14.90 -4.95 4.59
C SER A 49 15.39 -6.07 5.51
N VAL A 50 14.76 -7.25 5.43
CA VAL A 50 15.15 -8.42 6.23
C VAL A 50 16.56 -8.90 5.86
N GLN A 51 16.91 -8.94 4.56
CA GLN A 51 18.26 -9.27 4.10
C GLN A 51 19.32 -8.31 4.67
N ASN A 52 19.04 -7.01 4.71
CA ASN A 52 19.91 -6.03 5.33
C ASN A 52 20.06 -6.28 6.83
N GLN A 53 18.99 -6.65 7.53
CA GLN A 53 19.03 -7.01 8.95
C GLN A 53 19.89 -8.26 9.19
N VAL A 54 19.79 -9.27 8.33
CA VAL A 54 20.63 -10.49 8.40
C VAL A 54 22.09 -10.12 8.22
N SER A 55 22.42 -9.35 7.19
CA SER A 55 23.80 -8.90 6.92
C SER A 55 24.38 -8.12 8.09
N LYS A 56 23.56 -7.27 8.73
CA LYS A 56 23.97 -6.56 9.95
C LYS A 56 24.21 -7.53 11.12
N ALA A 57 23.28 -8.46 11.36
CA ALA A 57 23.39 -9.43 12.46
C ALA A 57 24.58 -10.39 12.27
N GLU A 58 24.95 -10.76 11.03
CA GLU A 58 26.15 -11.51 10.72
C GLU A 58 27.40 -10.76 11.14
N LYS A 59 27.49 -9.47 10.82
CA LYS A 59 28.63 -8.63 11.21
C LYS A 59 28.70 -8.39 12.73
N ASP A 60 27.55 -8.21 13.37
CA ASP A 60 27.50 -8.07 14.82
C ASP A 60 27.99 -9.37 15.51
N TYR A 61 27.61 -10.55 15.00
CA TYR A 61 28.07 -11.85 15.48
C TYR A 61 29.56 -12.05 15.25
N GLU A 62 30.11 -11.72 14.05
CA GLU A 62 31.56 -11.74 13.77
C GLU A 62 32.31 -10.83 14.75
N THR A 63 31.82 -9.62 14.97
CA THR A 63 32.40 -8.64 15.89
C THR A 63 32.40 -9.14 17.33
N ALA A 64 31.32 -9.79 17.78
CA ALA A 64 31.24 -10.39 19.12
C ALA A 64 32.27 -11.50 19.30
N ASN A 65 32.48 -12.37 18.30
CA ASN A 65 33.51 -13.42 18.33
C ASN A 65 34.94 -12.83 18.41
N LEU A 66 35.21 -11.78 17.62
CA LEU A 66 36.52 -11.09 17.67
C LEU A 66 36.77 -10.44 19.04
N LYS A 67 35.77 -9.82 19.62
CA LYS A 67 35.83 -9.24 20.97
C LYS A 67 36.05 -10.30 22.05
N LEU A 68 35.38 -11.47 21.93
CA LEU A 68 35.59 -12.59 22.84
C LEU A 68 37.03 -13.09 22.77
N SER A 69 37.57 -13.27 21.57
CA SER A 69 38.97 -13.73 21.39
C SER A 69 40.02 -12.76 21.94
N SER A 70 39.69 -11.46 21.98
CA SER A 70 40.52 -10.41 22.60
C SER A 70 40.25 -10.19 24.09
N GLY A 71 39.32 -10.95 24.70
CA GLY A 71 38.93 -10.80 26.10
C GLY A 71 38.05 -9.57 26.38
N SER A 72 37.51 -8.91 25.34
CA SER A 72 36.73 -7.67 25.45
C SER A 72 35.22 -7.92 25.43
N ALA A 73 34.76 -9.18 25.31
CA ALA A 73 33.38 -9.61 25.39
C ALA A 73 33.26 -10.93 26.13
N THR A 74 32.07 -11.29 26.57
CA THR A 74 31.75 -12.55 27.23
C THR A 74 31.17 -13.58 26.25
N GLN A 75 31.17 -14.87 26.66
CA GLN A 75 30.50 -15.91 25.90
C GLN A 75 28.99 -15.64 25.72
N THR A 76 28.39 -14.99 26.71
CA THR A 76 26.96 -14.58 26.65
C THR A 76 26.72 -13.58 25.53
N ASP A 77 27.61 -12.58 25.36
CA ASP A 77 27.50 -11.60 24.26
C ASP A 77 27.52 -12.27 22.89
N VAL A 78 28.34 -13.30 22.72
CA VAL A 78 28.43 -14.08 21.46
C VAL A 78 27.14 -14.90 21.24
N LEU A 79 26.60 -15.52 22.31
CA LEU A 79 25.35 -16.28 22.22
C LEU A 79 24.17 -15.39 21.88
N ASP A 80 24.09 -14.18 22.46
CA ASP A 80 23.03 -13.21 22.19
C ASP A 80 23.10 -12.69 20.73
N ALA A 81 24.30 -12.42 20.24
CA ALA A 81 24.50 -12.05 18.85
C ALA A 81 24.13 -13.19 17.89
N LYS A 82 24.47 -14.44 18.24
CA LYS A 82 24.07 -15.61 17.46
C LYS A 82 22.56 -15.83 17.44
N GLU A 83 21.89 -15.65 18.59
CA GLU A 83 20.43 -15.75 18.66
C GLU A 83 19.76 -14.68 17.78
N THR A 84 20.28 -13.45 17.79
CA THR A 84 19.82 -12.35 16.94
C THR A 84 19.96 -12.70 15.45
N LEU A 85 21.09 -13.26 15.06
CA LEU A 85 21.34 -13.73 13.69
C LEU A 85 20.35 -14.82 13.27
N LEU A 86 20.14 -15.83 14.13
CA LEU A 86 19.19 -16.90 13.84
C LEU A 86 17.76 -16.41 13.69
N LYS A 87 17.33 -15.44 14.53
CA LYS A 87 16.01 -14.79 14.39
C LYS A 87 15.89 -14.02 13.08
N ALA A 88 16.91 -13.27 12.71
CA ALA A 88 16.93 -12.53 11.44
C ALA A 88 16.87 -13.50 10.24
N GLN A 89 17.62 -14.59 10.25
CA GLN A 89 17.58 -15.61 9.20
C GLN A 89 16.20 -16.29 9.09
N ALA A 90 15.55 -16.58 10.22
CA ALA A 90 14.18 -17.12 10.20
C ALA A 90 13.18 -16.13 9.58
N SER A 91 13.42 -14.83 9.72
CA SER A 91 12.57 -13.79 9.11
C SER A 91 12.64 -13.79 7.58
N ILE A 92 13.74 -14.24 6.95
CA ILE A 92 13.84 -14.41 5.48
C ILE A 92 12.76 -15.40 5.00
N THR A 93 12.70 -16.59 5.62
CA THR A 93 11.73 -17.63 5.24
C THR A 93 10.28 -17.10 5.34
N THR A 94 10.00 -16.31 6.38
CA THR A 94 8.69 -15.68 6.54
C THR A 94 8.42 -14.65 5.43
N ALA A 95 9.40 -13.81 5.08
CA ALA A 95 9.26 -12.82 4.02
C ALA A 95 9.05 -13.48 2.63
N GLU A 96 9.83 -14.54 2.33
CA GLU A 96 9.68 -15.31 1.09
C GLU A 96 8.31 -16.01 1.00
N SER A 97 7.83 -16.56 2.11
CA SER A 97 6.48 -17.15 2.19
C SER A 97 5.39 -16.11 1.93
N ASN A 98 5.53 -14.90 2.47
CA ASN A 98 4.59 -13.80 2.22
C ASN A 98 4.57 -13.38 0.75
N ILE A 99 5.73 -13.29 0.10
CA ILE A 99 5.84 -13.00 -1.35
C ILE A 99 5.12 -14.07 -2.16
N ALA A 100 5.40 -15.35 -1.87
CA ALA A 100 4.79 -16.47 -2.57
C ALA A 100 3.25 -16.49 -2.39
N SER A 101 2.77 -16.28 -1.16
CA SER A 101 1.34 -16.23 -0.83
C SER A 101 0.63 -15.07 -1.53
N THR A 102 1.23 -13.87 -1.54
CA THR A 102 0.63 -12.69 -2.19
C THR A 102 0.59 -12.88 -3.71
N LYS A 103 1.67 -13.41 -4.30
CA LYS A 103 1.71 -13.77 -5.73
C LYS A 103 0.62 -14.76 -6.08
N GLU A 104 0.45 -15.80 -5.28
CA GLU A 104 -0.56 -16.83 -5.49
C GLU A 104 -1.98 -16.25 -5.41
N SER A 105 -2.24 -15.37 -4.43
CA SER A 105 -3.52 -14.67 -4.29
C SER A 105 -3.86 -13.84 -5.52
N LEU A 106 -2.86 -13.15 -6.10
CA LEU A 106 -3.03 -12.40 -7.34
C LEU A 106 -3.31 -13.34 -8.53
N CYS A 107 -2.59 -14.45 -8.64
CA CYS A 107 -2.80 -15.45 -9.69
C CYS A 107 -4.22 -16.05 -9.63
N GLN A 108 -4.69 -16.41 -8.43
CA GLN A 108 -6.04 -16.95 -8.23
C GLN A 108 -7.11 -15.93 -8.60
N MET A 109 -6.93 -14.66 -8.20
CA MET A 109 -7.88 -13.60 -8.53
C MET A 109 -7.99 -13.36 -10.04
N LEU A 110 -6.87 -13.49 -10.78
CA LEU A 110 -6.82 -13.36 -12.24
C LEU A 110 -7.23 -14.64 -12.99
N GLY A 111 -7.61 -15.70 -12.28
CA GLY A 111 -8.04 -16.98 -12.86
C GLY A 111 -6.89 -17.81 -13.43
N TRP A 112 -5.66 -17.56 -13.04
CA TRP A 112 -4.51 -18.36 -13.43
C TRP A 112 -4.40 -19.63 -12.58
N LYS A 113 -3.74 -20.64 -13.12
CA LYS A 113 -3.53 -21.90 -12.38
C LYS A 113 -2.58 -21.68 -11.20
N TYR A 114 -2.81 -22.41 -10.13
CA TYR A 114 -1.91 -22.48 -8.99
C TYR A 114 -0.48 -22.80 -9.42
N GLY A 115 0.49 -22.07 -8.89
CA GLY A 115 1.90 -22.26 -9.23
C GLY A 115 2.29 -21.80 -10.65
N ALA A 116 1.46 -20.98 -11.31
CA ALA A 116 1.79 -20.43 -12.62
C ALA A 116 3.09 -19.62 -12.56
N SER A 117 4.00 -19.89 -13.50
CA SER A 117 5.23 -19.11 -13.65
C SER A 117 4.91 -17.81 -14.39
N VAL A 118 4.49 -16.80 -13.64
CA VAL A 118 4.16 -15.48 -14.15
C VAL A 118 5.13 -14.44 -13.58
N GLU A 119 5.43 -13.43 -14.38
CA GLU A 119 6.19 -12.27 -13.97
C GLU A 119 5.20 -11.14 -13.67
N ILE A 120 5.32 -10.53 -12.49
CA ILE A 120 4.53 -9.38 -12.10
C ILE A 120 5.32 -8.14 -12.47
N CYS A 121 4.78 -7.35 -13.40
CA CYS A 121 5.40 -6.11 -13.86
C CYS A 121 5.60 -5.12 -12.70
N ALA A 122 6.60 -4.25 -12.84
CA ALA A 122 6.83 -3.16 -11.90
C ALA A 122 5.62 -2.23 -11.83
N LEU A 123 5.41 -1.64 -10.65
CA LEU A 123 4.40 -0.61 -10.46
C LEU A 123 4.83 0.68 -11.18
N PRO A 124 3.87 1.49 -11.64
CA PRO A 124 4.19 2.81 -12.14
C PRO A 124 4.67 3.70 -10.98
N ASP A 125 5.49 4.70 -11.28
CA ASP A 125 5.86 5.71 -10.31
C ASP A 125 4.64 6.50 -9.86
N PRO A 126 4.52 6.85 -8.56
CA PRO A 126 3.42 7.67 -8.09
C PRO A 126 3.53 9.08 -8.63
N GLN A 127 2.39 9.71 -8.91
CA GLN A 127 2.34 11.10 -9.32
C GLN A 127 2.64 12.00 -8.11
N GLU A 128 3.70 12.79 -8.20
CA GLU A 128 4.05 13.74 -7.14
C GLU A 128 3.08 14.93 -7.12
N GLN A 129 2.73 15.40 -5.93
CA GLN A 129 1.90 16.60 -5.70
C GLN A 129 0.52 16.56 -6.39
N MET A 130 -0.06 15.39 -6.58
CA MET A 130 -1.40 15.24 -7.16
C MET A 130 -2.44 16.06 -6.38
N SER A 131 -2.33 16.11 -5.03
CA SER A 131 -3.28 16.82 -4.18
C SER A 131 -3.35 18.33 -4.44
N ALA A 132 -2.31 18.92 -5.01
CA ALA A 132 -2.28 20.36 -5.34
C ALA A 132 -3.20 20.73 -6.50
N SER A 133 -3.52 19.78 -7.39
CA SER A 133 -4.40 20.00 -8.55
C SER A 133 -5.87 19.62 -8.29
N ILE A 134 -6.19 19.08 -7.10
CA ILE A 134 -7.50 18.58 -6.75
C ILE A 134 -8.44 19.72 -6.34
N ASN A 135 -9.63 19.77 -6.95
CA ASN A 135 -10.77 20.54 -6.47
C ASN A 135 -11.71 19.63 -5.68
N LEU A 136 -11.53 19.58 -4.36
CA LEU A 136 -12.23 18.65 -3.48
C LEU A 136 -13.78 18.78 -3.57
N GLU A 137 -14.32 19.99 -3.70
CA GLU A 137 -15.78 20.20 -3.78
C GLU A 137 -16.35 19.66 -5.10
N GLU A 138 -15.64 19.90 -6.20
CA GLU A 138 -16.03 19.37 -7.51
C GLU A 138 -15.94 17.84 -7.55
N ASP A 139 -14.90 17.26 -6.95
CA ASP A 139 -14.71 15.82 -6.93
C ASP A 139 -15.72 15.12 -6.01
N ILE A 140 -16.12 15.74 -4.89
CA ILE A 140 -17.24 15.27 -4.06
C ILE A 140 -18.54 15.24 -4.88
N ALA A 141 -18.83 16.29 -5.64
CA ALA A 141 -20.02 16.35 -6.47
C ALA A 141 -20.00 15.25 -7.54
N LYS A 142 -18.88 15.07 -8.24
CA LYS A 142 -18.70 14.00 -9.24
C LYS A 142 -18.83 12.61 -8.62
N ALA A 143 -18.24 12.40 -7.43
CA ALA A 143 -18.32 11.13 -6.72
C ALA A 143 -19.77 10.80 -6.31
N GLN A 144 -20.53 11.78 -5.81
CA GLN A 144 -21.94 11.60 -5.49
C GLN A 144 -22.77 11.31 -6.74
N GLU A 145 -22.52 11.99 -7.85
CA GLU A 145 -23.23 11.77 -9.11
C GLU A 145 -22.90 10.41 -9.74
N SER A 146 -21.65 9.97 -9.68
CA SER A 146 -21.18 8.71 -10.27
C SER A 146 -21.46 7.48 -9.41
N ASN A 147 -21.80 7.64 -8.14
CA ASN A 147 -21.99 6.55 -7.19
C ASN A 147 -23.23 5.72 -7.53
N TYR A 148 -23.04 4.44 -7.84
CA TYR A 148 -24.11 3.55 -8.26
C TYR A 148 -25.15 3.31 -7.15
N GLN A 149 -24.73 3.22 -5.90
CA GLN A 149 -25.62 3.05 -4.76
C GLN A 149 -26.56 4.26 -4.59
N LEU A 150 -26.03 5.48 -4.75
CA LEU A 150 -26.84 6.70 -4.70
C LEU A 150 -27.81 6.77 -5.89
N LYS A 151 -27.40 6.29 -7.08
CA LYS A 151 -28.28 6.20 -8.24
C LYS A 151 -29.46 5.23 -7.99
N ILE A 152 -29.19 4.08 -7.37
CA ILE A 152 -30.21 3.11 -6.98
C ILE A 152 -31.18 3.72 -5.96
N LEU A 153 -30.65 4.36 -4.90
CA LEU A 153 -31.46 5.02 -3.88
C LEU A 153 -32.32 6.15 -4.47
N ALA A 154 -31.76 6.96 -5.36
CA ALA A 154 -32.53 8.01 -6.04
C ALA A 154 -33.71 7.45 -6.84
N ARG A 155 -33.55 6.30 -7.52
CA ARG A 155 -34.66 5.60 -8.19
C ARG A 155 -35.70 5.05 -7.21
N GLN A 156 -35.23 4.49 -6.08
CA GLN A 156 -36.18 4.02 -5.04
C GLN A 156 -36.99 5.17 -4.46
N VAL A 157 -36.43 6.37 -4.30
CA VAL A 157 -37.17 7.58 -3.90
C VAL A 157 -38.24 7.92 -4.93
N ASN A 158 -37.93 7.86 -6.23
CA ASN A 158 -38.83 8.21 -7.31
C ASN A 158 -39.95 7.17 -7.49
N ASN A 159 -39.67 5.89 -7.24
CA ASN A 159 -40.61 4.78 -7.43
C ASN A 159 -41.39 4.42 -6.15
N ALA A 160 -41.16 5.13 -5.04
CA ALA A 160 -41.83 4.86 -3.77
C ALA A 160 -43.32 5.19 -3.86
N MET A 161 -44.20 4.17 -3.59
CA MET A 161 -45.64 4.29 -3.70
C MET A 161 -46.34 4.95 -2.49
N THR A 162 -45.64 5.05 -1.36
CA THR A 162 -46.16 5.67 -0.12
C THR A 162 -45.27 6.80 0.35
N SER A 163 -45.85 7.81 0.99
CA SER A 163 -45.11 8.94 1.56
C SER A 163 -44.05 8.48 2.58
N THR A 164 -44.42 7.55 3.46
CA THR A 164 -43.52 6.99 4.48
C THR A 164 -42.32 6.30 3.85
N LEU A 165 -42.52 5.49 2.81
CA LEU A 165 -41.43 4.81 2.11
C LEU A 165 -40.50 5.80 1.38
N LYS A 166 -41.11 6.84 0.78
CA LYS A 166 -40.38 7.92 0.12
C LYS A 166 -39.51 8.68 1.10
N GLU A 167 -40.01 9.05 2.27
CA GLU A 167 -39.25 9.71 3.32
C GLU A 167 -38.10 8.84 3.82
N GLN A 168 -38.31 7.55 3.99
CA GLN A 168 -37.27 6.60 4.40
C GLN A 168 -36.15 6.55 3.36
N TYR A 169 -36.48 6.38 2.08
CA TYR A 169 -35.46 6.36 1.01
C TYR A 169 -34.77 7.71 0.85
N GLN A 170 -35.48 8.83 1.04
CA GLN A 170 -34.91 10.17 1.01
C GLN A 170 -33.88 10.37 2.12
N THR A 171 -34.19 9.92 3.34
CA THR A 171 -33.26 9.96 4.48
C THR A 171 -32.03 9.11 4.22
N THR A 172 -32.22 7.90 3.69
CA THR A 172 -31.10 7.00 3.32
C THR A 172 -30.25 7.60 2.21
N LEU A 173 -30.86 8.23 1.22
CA LEU A 173 -30.12 8.90 0.13
C LEU A 173 -29.30 10.08 0.66
N THR A 174 -29.86 10.89 1.56
CA THR A 174 -29.16 12.01 2.18
C THR A 174 -27.97 11.51 3.00
N SER A 175 -28.18 10.53 3.86
CA SER A 175 -27.10 9.91 4.64
C SER A 175 -26.02 9.27 3.75
N GLY A 176 -26.43 8.64 2.65
CA GLY A 176 -25.50 8.08 1.67
C GLY A 176 -24.66 9.14 0.97
N LYS A 177 -25.22 10.30 0.63
CA LYS A 177 -24.45 11.45 0.08
C LYS A 177 -23.42 11.97 1.07
N GLU A 178 -23.78 12.11 2.35
CA GLU A 178 -22.83 12.52 3.39
C GLU A 178 -21.74 11.49 3.61
N ALA A 179 -22.05 10.20 3.53
CA ALA A 179 -21.04 9.14 3.60
C ALA A 179 -20.06 9.20 2.42
N VAL A 180 -20.52 9.40 1.19
CA VAL A 180 -19.66 9.58 0.01
C VAL A 180 -18.77 10.81 0.19
N LYS A 181 -19.31 11.94 0.64
CA LYS A 181 -18.55 13.15 0.95
C LYS A 181 -17.44 12.88 1.98
N SER A 182 -17.78 12.24 3.09
CA SER A 182 -16.82 11.89 4.13
C SER A 182 -15.72 10.96 3.61
N ASN A 183 -16.07 9.98 2.76
CA ASN A 183 -15.10 9.05 2.16
C ASN A 183 -14.12 9.78 1.24
N VAL A 184 -14.60 10.67 0.37
CA VAL A 184 -13.74 11.47 -0.53
C VAL A 184 -12.83 12.39 0.29
N GLN A 185 -13.36 13.04 1.33
CA GLN A 185 -12.55 13.88 2.22
C GLN A 185 -11.46 13.08 2.93
N SER A 186 -11.79 11.89 3.42
CA SER A 186 -10.82 10.99 4.07
C SER A 186 -9.76 10.50 3.09
N ALA A 187 -10.14 10.12 1.86
CA ALA A 187 -9.21 9.73 0.81
C ALA A 187 -8.27 10.89 0.44
N TYR A 188 -8.78 12.11 0.33
CA TYR A 188 -7.96 13.31 0.10
C TYR A 188 -6.96 13.57 1.22
N GLN A 189 -7.37 13.45 2.49
CA GLN A 189 -6.44 13.62 3.62
C GLN A 189 -5.36 12.52 3.63
N ASN A 190 -5.74 11.28 3.33
CA ASN A 190 -4.79 10.18 3.21
C ASN A 190 -3.80 10.40 2.07
N LEU A 191 -4.26 10.91 0.93
CA LEU A 191 -3.40 11.27 -0.20
C LEU A 191 -2.36 12.32 0.22
N LYS A 192 -2.78 13.42 0.84
CA LYS A 192 -1.87 14.47 1.35
C LYS A 192 -0.86 13.95 2.36
N LEU A 193 -1.30 13.08 3.27
CA LEU A 193 -0.42 12.45 4.26
C LEU A 193 0.63 11.58 3.56
N SER A 194 0.21 10.75 2.60
CA SER A 194 1.12 9.88 1.86
C SER A 194 2.11 10.66 0.99
N GLU A 195 1.70 11.78 0.38
CA GLU A 195 2.59 12.70 -0.31
C GLU A 195 3.66 13.29 0.62
N ALA A 196 3.25 13.74 1.80
CA ALA A 196 4.19 14.29 2.79
C ALA A 196 5.18 13.21 3.29
N GLN A 197 4.72 11.99 3.51
CA GLN A 197 5.57 10.86 3.92
C GLN A 197 6.55 10.47 2.82
N TYR A 198 6.12 10.45 1.56
CA TYR A 198 6.98 10.16 0.43
C TYR A 198 8.07 11.23 0.26
N GLU A 199 7.71 12.51 0.34
CA GLU A 199 8.66 13.62 0.32
C GLU A 199 9.67 13.56 1.48
N GLN A 200 9.21 13.19 2.67
CA GLN A 200 10.10 12.98 3.81
C GLN A 200 11.09 11.83 3.56
N ALA A 201 10.60 10.71 3.03
CA ALA A 201 11.44 9.55 2.73
C ALA A 201 12.48 9.85 1.62
N LYS A 202 12.11 10.61 0.58
CA LYS A 202 13.04 11.12 -0.45
C LYS A 202 14.17 11.94 0.15
N ARG A 203 13.83 12.90 1.02
CA ARG A 203 14.83 13.75 1.69
C ARG A 203 15.75 12.96 2.63
N SER A 204 15.18 11.97 3.33
CA SER A 204 15.96 11.07 4.18
C SER A 204 16.95 10.25 3.36
N LEU A 205 16.52 9.70 2.23
CA LEU A 205 17.41 8.95 1.32
C LEU A 205 18.53 9.85 0.77
N GLU A 206 18.21 11.07 0.35
CA GLU A 206 19.23 12.02 -0.14
C GLU A 206 20.27 12.37 0.93
N LEU A 207 19.85 12.52 2.20
CA LEU A 207 20.75 12.76 3.33
C LEU A 207 21.67 11.55 3.58
N GLU A 208 21.10 10.34 3.60
CA GLU A 208 21.88 9.11 3.83
C GLU A 208 22.82 8.82 2.67
N GLU A 209 22.43 9.14 1.44
CA GLU A 209 23.33 9.04 0.27
C GLU A 209 24.55 9.96 0.41
N LYS A 210 24.36 11.23 0.78
CA LYS A 210 25.46 12.18 1.04
C LYS A 210 26.33 11.72 2.20
N THR A 211 25.71 11.16 3.24
CA THR A 211 26.41 10.59 4.39
C THR A 211 27.26 9.40 3.98
N LYS A 212 26.69 8.48 3.18
CA LYS A 212 27.43 7.34 2.64
C LYS A 212 28.61 7.78 1.77
N GLN A 213 28.41 8.70 0.83
CA GLN A 213 29.48 9.25 -0.01
C GLN A 213 30.59 9.91 0.81
N THR A 214 30.25 10.59 1.89
CA THR A 214 31.23 11.16 2.83
C THR A 214 32.01 10.06 3.55
N ASN A 215 31.36 9.00 3.97
CA ASN A 215 31.96 7.88 4.64
C ASN A 215 32.82 7.01 3.68
N ASP A 216 32.46 6.90 2.39
CA ASP A 216 33.30 6.31 1.35
C ASP A 216 34.69 6.99 1.30
N ARG A 217 34.72 8.34 1.30
CA ARG A 217 35.93 9.13 1.29
C ARG A 217 36.74 8.99 2.61
N LYS A 218 36.03 8.99 3.75
CA LYS A 218 36.68 8.81 5.08
C LYS A 218 37.28 7.43 5.23
N LEU A 219 36.59 6.39 4.74
CA LEU A 219 37.13 5.03 4.76
C LEU A 219 38.38 4.92 3.89
N ALA A 220 38.35 5.46 2.67
CA ALA A 220 39.49 5.49 1.76
C ALA A 220 40.72 6.25 2.36
N ALA A 221 40.45 7.27 3.18
CA ALA A 221 41.47 8.02 3.90
C ALA A 221 41.89 7.37 5.24
N GLY A 222 41.33 6.21 5.63
CA GLY A 222 41.60 5.55 6.90
C GLY A 222 41.08 6.29 8.14
N LEU A 223 40.13 7.21 7.97
CA LEU A 223 39.60 8.08 9.04
C LEU A 223 38.44 7.46 9.82
N ILE A 224 37.84 6.39 9.30
CA ILE A 224 36.78 5.63 9.98
C ILE A 224 37.07 4.13 9.88
N SER A 225 36.51 3.37 10.81
CA SER A 225 36.57 1.92 10.79
C SER A 225 35.62 1.32 9.75
N GLN A 226 35.93 0.09 9.32
CA GLN A 226 35.04 -0.68 8.44
C GLN A 226 33.65 -0.87 9.05
N ASN A 227 33.54 -1.06 10.37
CA ASN A 227 32.24 -1.20 11.04
C ASN A 227 31.41 0.11 10.99
N ALA A 228 32.07 1.26 11.17
CA ALA A 228 31.38 2.56 11.05
C ALA A 228 30.89 2.81 9.62
N TYR A 229 31.70 2.44 8.62
CA TYR A 229 31.31 2.51 7.22
C TYR A 229 30.10 1.59 6.92
N GLN A 230 30.15 0.34 7.39
CA GLN A 230 29.03 -0.59 7.20
C GLN A 230 27.73 -0.10 7.83
N SER A 231 27.80 0.48 9.04
CA SER A 231 26.62 1.06 9.68
C SER A 231 25.98 2.16 8.81
N ALA A 232 26.78 3.02 8.20
CA ALA A 232 26.28 4.04 7.28
C ALA A 232 25.70 3.43 5.98
N THR A 233 26.26 2.34 5.49
CA THR A 233 25.72 1.59 4.34
C THR A 233 24.34 1.02 4.67
N TYR A 234 24.17 0.40 5.84
CA TYR A 234 22.86 -0.10 6.27
C TYR A 234 21.82 1.01 6.45
N SER A 235 22.23 2.19 6.96
CA SER A 235 21.33 3.34 7.06
C SER A 235 20.84 3.79 5.68
N TYR A 236 21.74 3.88 4.70
CA TYR A 236 21.39 4.20 3.31
C TYR A 236 20.44 3.17 2.69
N GLU A 237 20.72 1.87 2.83
CA GLU A 237 19.88 0.80 2.32
C GLU A 237 18.50 0.81 2.96
N SER A 238 18.43 1.06 4.28
CA SER A 238 17.18 1.20 5.00
C SER A 238 16.36 2.41 4.52
N ALA A 239 17.00 3.55 4.29
CA ALA A 239 16.35 4.73 3.74
C ALA A 239 15.85 4.50 2.29
N SER A 240 16.61 3.72 1.49
CA SER A 240 16.17 3.32 0.14
C SER A 240 14.90 2.48 0.18
N VAL A 241 14.84 1.45 1.03
CA VAL A 241 13.64 0.63 1.23
C VAL A 241 12.46 1.48 1.74
N ALA A 242 12.72 2.39 2.68
CA ALA A 242 11.70 3.29 3.23
C ALA A 242 11.10 4.21 2.15
N LYS A 243 11.93 4.72 1.23
CA LYS A 243 11.47 5.55 0.10
C LYS A 243 10.59 4.73 -0.85
N GLU A 244 10.97 3.51 -1.21
CA GLU A 244 10.15 2.64 -2.09
C GLU A 244 8.83 2.26 -1.41
N THR A 245 8.84 1.94 -0.11
CA THR A 245 7.61 1.65 0.65
C THR A 245 6.69 2.88 0.71
N ALA A 246 7.25 4.07 0.90
CA ALA A 246 6.47 5.31 0.89
C ALA A 246 5.90 5.62 -0.51
N ALA A 247 6.63 5.33 -1.60
CA ALA A 247 6.15 5.44 -2.97
C ALA A 247 4.94 4.53 -3.22
N MET A 248 4.99 3.28 -2.78
CA MET A 248 3.87 2.34 -2.89
C MET A 248 2.67 2.77 -2.05
N SER A 249 2.89 3.33 -0.86
CA SER A 249 1.81 3.88 -0.02
C SER A 249 1.15 5.09 -0.68
N LEU A 250 1.92 5.96 -1.33
CA LEU A 250 1.40 7.08 -2.11
C LEU A 250 0.59 6.59 -3.31
N LEU A 251 1.11 5.62 -4.06
CA LEU A 251 0.39 5.03 -5.20
C LEU A 251 -0.93 4.38 -4.75
N GLN A 252 -0.95 3.69 -3.62
CA GLN A 252 -2.17 3.14 -3.04
C GLN A 252 -3.19 4.23 -2.67
N ALA A 253 -2.73 5.34 -2.09
CA ALA A 253 -3.59 6.48 -1.76
C ALA A 253 -4.15 7.16 -3.02
N GLN A 254 -3.38 7.22 -4.11
CA GLN A 254 -3.82 7.72 -5.42
C GLN A 254 -4.90 6.83 -6.05
N PHE A 255 -4.77 5.51 -5.95
CA PHE A 255 -5.80 4.58 -6.44
C PHE A 255 -7.07 4.57 -5.58
N ALA A 256 -6.95 4.94 -4.30
CA ALA A 256 -8.09 5.01 -3.38
C ALA A 256 -8.88 6.32 -3.51
N TYR A 257 -8.27 7.39 -4.04
CA TYR A 257 -8.89 8.67 -4.33
C TYR A 257 -9.59 8.66 -5.68
#